data_39b8d1283315a9e1961a1fa842f7681a
#
_entry.id   39b8d1283315a9e1961a1fa842f7681a
#
_cell.length_a   1.000
_cell.length_b   1.000
_cell.length_c   1.000
_cell.angle_alpha   90.00
_cell.angle_beta   90.00
_cell.angle_gamma   90.00
#
_symmetry.space_group_name_H-M   'P 1'
#
loop_
_entity.id
_entity.type
_entity.pdbx_description
1 polymer ?
#
loop_
_entity_poly.entity_id
_entity_poly.type
_entity_poly.pdbx_seq_one_letter_code
_entity_poly.pdbx_strand_id
1 'polypeptide(L)'
;MADLIYGTVANLQEYGTGEITDFSQVGVKAIDDYTLEYTLETNAPWFLTLTGYSALAPLSRDYYTSQGGKFGGEFDGADSGYLYGTDPEHIAYCGPYLISNYTYQNTISYTANPSYWDAENVHNKTITRRYADGTDPLFAWNNFLDGTFYSVTVSSDVRPLAEEQVSEVDPEKNYVEAYSYSNHESSTAIMNWNNINRYAHSNLYNDSSAMVSTKTVTDAERTKAAMMNHNFRMALVLSYDRFAYMSVLYGEDDAYGQMTNSYVPGNFVTATKEFTVDIAGTATTFPAGTQYGEVLQAAITADGYPMKVWDPTGADGAGSSFSFDGWYNPEAAGEYLAKAVEELAAEGIEISAENPIYLDMPYDDYNTRVSAAQNAVKQSYDTAFGGMVIVNLVAGGDNDTINDANYNPTVGYMMNYDLGGTTGWGPDYGDAQTYLDTVIPNGYECIAWGIYGS
;
A
#
# COMPACT_ATOMS: atom_id res chain seq x y z
N MET A 1 -0.58 -12.82 -7.80
CA MET A 1 0.84 -13.23 -7.56
C MET A 1 1.55 -13.73 -8.83
N ALA A 2 0.88 -14.36 -9.80
CA ALA A 2 1.50 -14.67 -11.11
C ALA A 2 1.85 -13.40 -11.90
N ASP A 3 1.14 -12.33 -11.67
CA ASP A 3 1.36 -10.98 -12.18
C ASP A 3 2.76 -10.41 -11.86
N LEU A 4 3.37 -10.80 -10.74
CA LEU A 4 4.77 -10.44 -10.39
C LEU A 4 5.80 -10.82 -11.44
N ILE A 5 5.53 -11.84 -12.23
CA ILE A 5 6.44 -12.39 -13.24
C ILE A 5 5.90 -12.31 -14.66
N TYR A 6 4.69 -11.74 -14.84
CA TYR A 6 4.16 -11.41 -16.14
C TYR A 6 5.01 -10.31 -16.79
N GLY A 7 5.24 -10.44 -18.10
CA GLY A 7 6.16 -9.56 -18.82
C GLY A 7 7.65 -9.73 -18.49
N THR A 8 7.98 -10.64 -17.55
CA THR A 8 9.36 -10.99 -17.20
C THR A 8 9.74 -12.35 -17.75
N VAL A 9 8.94 -13.38 -17.49
CA VAL A 9 9.16 -14.73 -18.01
C VAL A 9 8.42 -14.87 -19.35
N ALA A 10 9.15 -15.29 -20.38
CA ALA A 10 8.65 -15.33 -21.75
C ALA A 10 7.35 -16.12 -21.88
N ASN A 11 6.35 -15.52 -22.53
CA ASN A 11 5.01 -16.07 -22.83
C ASN A 11 4.21 -16.55 -21.60
N LEU A 12 4.60 -16.16 -20.39
CA LEU A 12 3.89 -16.60 -19.18
C LEU A 12 2.52 -15.92 -19.04
N GLN A 13 2.44 -14.64 -19.38
CA GLN A 13 1.19 -13.89 -19.35
C GLN A 13 0.19 -14.44 -20.35
N GLU A 14 0.61 -14.70 -21.59
CA GLU A 14 -0.20 -15.24 -22.68
C GLU A 14 -0.71 -16.64 -22.33
N TYR A 15 0.11 -17.43 -21.62
CA TYR A 15 -0.36 -18.73 -21.11
C TYR A 15 -1.40 -18.56 -19.98
N GLY A 16 -1.19 -17.62 -19.08
CA GLY A 16 -2.12 -17.31 -17.99
C GLY A 16 -3.48 -16.81 -18.49
N THR A 17 -3.49 -15.99 -19.54
CA THR A 17 -4.72 -15.48 -20.18
C THR A 17 -5.38 -16.47 -21.14
N GLY A 18 -4.68 -17.56 -21.51
CA GLY A 18 -5.17 -18.56 -22.45
C GLY A 18 -4.94 -18.24 -23.93
N GLU A 19 -4.20 -17.19 -24.24
CA GLU A 19 -3.77 -16.89 -25.61
C GLU A 19 -2.82 -17.97 -26.16
N ILE A 20 -1.98 -18.51 -25.28
CA ILE A 20 -1.14 -19.68 -25.53
C ILE A 20 -1.65 -20.81 -24.63
N THR A 21 -1.88 -21.99 -25.22
CA THR A 21 -2.34 -23.18 -24.48
C THR A 21 -1.25 -24.24 -24.32
N ASP A 22 -0.16 -24.12 -25.08
CA ASP A 22 0.99 -25.05 -25.02
C ASP A 22 2.06 -24.49 -24.09
N PHE A 23 2.16 -25.06 -22.89
CA PHE A 23 3.15 -24.67 -21.88
C PHE A 23 4.60 -24.80 -22.37
N SER A 24 4.88 -25.62 -23.38
CA SER A 24 6.24 -25.73 -23.93
C SER A 24 6.77 -24.44 -24.57
N GLN A 25 5.87 -23.47 -24.84
CA GLN A 25 6.22 -22.14 -25.34
C GLN A 25 6.54 -21.14 -24.22
N VAL A 26 6.22 -21.47 -22.96
CA VAL A 26 6.53 -20.64 -21.81
C VAL A 26 8.02 -20.74 -21.47
N GLY A 27 8.61 -19.62 -21.10
CA GLY A 27 10.03 -19.52 -20.74
C GLY A 27 10.43 -20.25 -19.46
N VAL A 28 9.83 -21.40 -19.14
CA VAL A 28 10.16 -22.22 -17.99
C VAL A 28 10.39 -23.67 -18.46
N LYS A 29 11.58 -24.20 -18.27
CA LYS A 29 11.93 -25.52 -18.78
C LYS A 29 12.76 -26.32 -17.78
N ALA A 30 12.31 -27.54 -17.45
CA ALA A 30 13.13 -28.52 -16.76
C ALA A 30 14.09 -29.16 -17.76
N ILE A 31 15.39 -28.95 -17.59
CA ILE A 31 16.44 -29.51 -18.41
C ILE A 31 16.74 -30.95 -17.97
N ASP A 32 16.74 -31.15 -16.65
CA ASP A 32 16.89 -32.45 -15.99
C ASP A 32 16.20 -32.39 -14.61
N ASP A 33 16.35 -33.44 -13.79
CA ASP A 33 15.73 -33.57 -12.46
C ASP A 33 16.19 -32.49 -11.45
N TYR A 34 17.25 -31.76 -11.71
CA TYR A 34 17.87 -30.78 -10.81
C TYR A 34 18.11 -29.42 -11.44
N THR A 35 17.82 -29.27 -12.74
CA THR A 35 18.10 -28.04 -13.49
C THR A 35 16.83 -27.46 -14.08
N LEU A 36 16.51 -26.25 -13.64
CA LEU A 36 15.41 -25.45 -14.16
C LEU A 36 15.97 -24.24 -14.92
N GLU A 37 15.54 -24.04 -16.17
CA GLU A 37 15.93 -22.92 -17.00
C GLU A 37 14.77 -21.94 -17.13
N TYR A 38 15.06 -20.66 -16.91
CA TYR A 38 14.12 -19.56 -17.18
C TYR A 38 14.63 -18.75 -18.38
N THR A 39 13.75 -18.52 -19.35
CA THR A 39 13.95 -17.58 -20.46
C THR A 39 13.17 -16.30 -20.14
N LEU A 40 13.88 -15.19 -20.06
CA LEU A 40 13.29 -13.88 -19.73
C LEU A 40 13.04 -13.07 -21.01
N GLU A 41 11.98 -12.28 -21.06
CA GLU A 41 11.69 -11.38 -22.17
C GLU A 41 12.62 -10.18 -22.22
N THR A 42 13.02 -9.71 -21.03
CA THR A 42 13.90 -8.56 -20.86
C THR A 42 15.05 -8.89 -19.91
N ASN A 43 16.07 -8.02 -19.90
CA ASN A 43 17.15 -8.14 -18.93
C ASN A 43 16.62 -7.73 -17.54
N ALA A 44 16.41 -8.70 -16.65
CA ALA A 44 15.93 -8.54 -15.30
C ALA A 44 16.99 -9.04 -14.28
N PRO A 45 18.03 -8.24 -13.95
CA PRO A 45 19.10 -8.67 -13.05
C PRO A 45 18.61 -9.00 -11.63
N TRP A 46 17.44 -8.49 -11.26
CA TRP A 46 16.74 -8.73 -10.00
C TRP A 46 15.93 -10.04 -9.98
N PHE A 47 15.75 -10.72 -11.11
CA PHE A 47 14.87 -11.90 -11.23
C PHE A 47 15.16 -12.99 -10.17
N LEU A 48 16.44 -13.20 -9.83
CA LEU A 48 16.79 -14.19 -8.82
C LEU A 48 16.19 -13.89 -7.43
N THR A 49 15.95 -12.63 -7.10
CA THR A 49 15.34 -12.26 -5.82
C THR A 49 13.86 -12.69 -5.76
N LEU A 50 13.17 -12.75 -6.90
CA LEU A 50 11.79 -13.24 -6.98
C LEU A 50 11.67 -14.75 -6.71
N THR A 51 12.74 -15.53 -6.89
CA THR A 51 12.67 -16.97 -6.62
C THR A 51 12.40 -17.31 -5.16
N GLY A 52 12.53 -16.34 -4.25
CA GLY A 52 12.16 -16.45 -2.85
C GLY A 52 10.65 -16.20 -2.58
N TYR A 53 9.89 -15.74 -3.56
CA TYR A 53 8.46 -15.50 -3.40
C TYR A 53 7.63 -16.78 -3.48
N SER A 54 6.52 -16.81 -2.75
CA SER A 54 5.59 -17.94 -2.74
C SER A 54 4.99 -18.25 -4.13
N ALA A 55 4.92 -17.25 -5.03
CA ALA A 55 4.49 -17.43 -6.43
C ALA A 55 5.38 -18.41 -7.20
N LEU A 56 6.65 -18.54 -6.84
CA LEU A 56 7.62 -19.45 -7.43
C LEU A 56 7.91 -20.68 -6.54
N ALA A 57 7.16 -20.84 -5.44
CA ALA A 57 7.29 -22.03 -4.60
C ALA A 57 6.90 -23.30 -5.39
N PRO A 58 7.62 -24.41 -5.19
CA PRO A 58 7.30 -25.67 -5.85
C PRO A 58 5.92 -26.19 -5.47
N LEU A 59 5.16 -26.62 -6.48
CA LEU A 59 3.81 -27.12 -6.33
C LEU A 59 3.71 -28.53 -6.91
N SER A 60 3.18 -29.50 -6.14
CA SER A 60 2.89 -30.83 -6.64
C SER A 60 1.73 -30.79 -7.63
N ARG A 61 2.02 -31.07 -8.91
CA ARG A 61 1.00 -31.12 -9.96
C ARG A 61 -0.14 -32.08 -9.60
N ASP A 62 0.21 -33.30 -9.19
CA ASP A 62 -0.78 -34.34 -8.91
C ASP A 62 -1.69 -33.95 -7.75
N TYR A 63 -1.11 -33.39 -6.70
CA TYR A 63 -1.88 -32.92 -5.56
C TYR A 63 -2.77 -31.73 -5.96
N TYR A 64 -2.22 -30.72 -6.63
CA TYR A 64 -2.96 -29.54 -7.08
C TYR A 64 -4.17 -29.91 -7.95
N THR A 65 -3.96 -30.78 -8.94
CA THR A 65 -5.06 -31.23 -9.81
C THR A 65 -6.08 -32.10 -9.08
N SER A 66 -5.65 -32.89 -8.08
CA SER A 66 -6.57 -33.65 -7.23
C SER A 66 -7.49 -32.75 -6.38
N GLN A 67 -7.06 -31.50 -6.14
CA GLN A 67 -7.84 -30.48 -5.44
C GLN A 67 -8.63 -29.56 -6.41
N GLY A 68 -8.86 -29.99 -7.64
CA GLY A 68 -9.62 -29.25 -8.65
C GLY A 68 -8.81 -28.16 -9.37
N GLY A 69 -7.49 -28.09 -9.13
CA GLY A 69 -6.63 -27.12 -9.79
C GLY A 69 -6.51 -27.33 -11.29
N LYS A 70 -6.51 -26.25 -12.05
CA LYS A 70 -6.33 -26.17 -13.50
C LYS A 70 -5.18 -25.21 -13.81
N PHE A 71 -4.64 -25.26 -15.02
CA PHE A 71 -3.49 -24.47 -15.42
C PHE A 71 -3.80 -23.51 -16.57
N GLY A 72 -3.06 -22.39 -16.65
CA GLY A 72 -3.21 -21.41 -17.69
C GLY A 72 -4.60 -20.80 -17.72
N GLY A 73 -5.11 -20.50 -18.90
CA GLY A 73 -6.43 -19.89 -19.09
C GLY A 73 -7.63 -20.78 -18.68
N GLU A 74 -7.39 -22.04 -18.32
CA GLU A 74 -8.45 -22.93 -17.78
C GLU A 74 -8.67 -22.74 -16.27
N PHE A 75 -7.78 -21.99 -15.59
CA PHE A 75 -7.90 -21.73 -14.15
C PHE A 75 -9.10 -20.82 -13.88
N ASP A 76 -9.94 -21.25 -12.96
CA ASP A 76 -11.06 -20.47 -12.42
C ASP A 76 -11.08 -20.64 -10.90
N GLY A 77 -10.66 -19.61 -10.18
CA GLY A 77 -10.67 -19.60 -8.71
C GLY A 77 -12.06 -19.55 -8.09
N ALA A 78 -13.09 -19.24 -8.87
CA ALA A 78 -14.51 -19.28 -8.43
C ALA A 78 -15.18 -20.65 -8.66
N ASP A 79 -14.50 -21.60 -9.32
CA ASP A 79 -15.02 -22.96 -9.51
C ASP A 79 -15.19 -23.65 -8.13
N SER A 80 -16.39 -24.05 -7.79
CA SER A 80 -16.72 -24.73 -6.54
C SER A 80 -15.98 -26.07 -6.37
N GLY A 81 -15.41 -26.63 -7.40
CA GLY A 81 -14.55 -27.80 -7.37
C GLY A 81 -13.09 -27.50 -7.06
N TYR A 82 -12.68 -26.22 -7.02
CA TYR A 82 -11.34 -25.81 -6.67
C TYR A 82 -11.19 -25.68 -5.14
N LEU A 83 -10.49 -26.63 -4.54
CA LEU A 83 -10.32 -26.71 -3.09
C LEU A 83 -8.90 -26.35 -2.62
N TYR A 84 -7.92 -26.25 -3.50
CA TYR A 84 -6.54 -25.98 -3.10
C TYR A 84 -6.41 -24.64 -2.37
N GLY A 85 -5.92 -24.70 -1.12
CA GLY A 85 -5.72 -23.52 -0.30
C GLY A 85 -6.95 -23.03 0.48
N THR A 86 -8.11 -23.69 0.36
CA THR A 86 -9.33 -23.30 1.09
C THR A 86 -9.27 -23.59 2.58
N ASP A 87 -8.47 -24.55 2.98
CA ASP A 87 -8.21 -24.89 4.38
C ASP A 87 -6.86 -25.64 4.53
N PRO A 88 -6.39 -25.89 5.76
CA PRO A 88 -5.10 -26.56 6.01
C PRO A 88 -4.98 -27.99 5.44
N GLU A 89 -6.07 -28.68 5.19
CA GLU A 89 -6.07 -30.05 4.67
C GLU A 89 -5.94 -30.09 3.15
N HIS A 90 -6.26 -28.96 2.48
CA HIS A 90 -6.20 -28.81 1.02
C HIS A 90 -4.96 -28.06 0.53
N ILE A 91 -3.87 -28.07 1.31
CA ILE A 91 -2.57 -27.48 0.95
C ILE A 91 -1.48 -28.54 0.98
N ALA A 92 -0.59 -28.55 -0.03
CA ALA A 92 0.66 -29.30 0.02
C ALA A 92 1.75 -28.43 0.69
N TYR A 93 2.47 -29.01 1.62
CA TYR A 93 3.49 -28.35 2.41
C TYR A 93 4.90 -28.84 2.04
N CYS A 94 5.80 -27.92 1.69
CA CYS A 94 7.23 -28.21 1.55
C CYS A 94 8.10 -27.36 2.50
N GLY A 95 7.48 -26.46 3.25
CA GLY A 95 8.15 -25.55 4.19
C GLY A 95 8.37 -26.12 5.58
N PRO A 96 9.00 -25.34 6.48
CA PRO A 96 9.36 -25.77 7.84
C PRO A 96 8.17 -25.96 8.78
N TYR A 97 6.97 -25.50 8.42
CA TYR A 97 5.78 -25.57 9.26
C TYR A 97 4.56 -26.04 8.49
N LEU A 98 3.67 -26.72 9.23
CA LEU A 98 2.32 -27.10 8.83
C LEU A 98 1.31 -26.23 9.58
N ILE A 99 0.22 -25.81 8.94
CA ILE A 99 -0.91 -25.18 9.63
C ILE A 99 -1.65 -26.28 10.41
N SER A 100 -1.61 -26.20 11.72
CA SER A 100 -2.24 -27.18 12.62
C SER A 100 -3.62 -26.73 13.12
N ASN A 101 -3.92 -25.44 13.05
CA ASN A 101 -5.23 -24.89 13.34
C ASN A 101 -5.42 -23.58 12.56
N TYR A 102 -6.61 -23.39 12.01
CA TYR A 102 -7.04 -22.15 11.40
C TYR A 102 -8.44 -21.81 11.89
N THR A 103 -8.57 -20.73 12.61
CA THR A 103 -9.85 -20.17 13.04
C THR A 103 -9.90 -18.72 12.60
N TYR A 104 -10.80 -18.42 11.66
CA TYR A 104 -10.95 -17.09 11.07
C TYR A 104 -11.16 -16.03 12.16
N GLN A 105 -10.51 -14.87 12.01
CA GLN A 105 -10.51 -13.76 12.97
C GLN A 105 -10.25 -14.17 14.43
N ASN A 106 -9.48 -15.21 14.65
CA ASN A 106 -9.11 -15.68 15.98
C ASN A 106 -7.66 -16.15 16.05
N THR A 107 -7.37 -17.34 15.51
CA THR A 107 -6.06 -17.97 15.73
C THR A 107 -5.62 -18.76 14.52
N ILE A 108 -4.34 -18.62 14.16
CA ILE A 108 -3.64 -19.52 13.25
C ILE A 108 -2.50 -20.16 14.04
N SER A 109 -2.47 -21.49 14.08
CA SER A 109 -1.39 -22.23 14.73
C SER A 109 -0.61 -23.05 13.72
N TYR A 110 0.69 -23.08 13.91
CA TYR A 110 1.63 -23.83 13.08
C TYR A 110 2.40 -24.79 13.95
N THR A 111 2.71 -25.98 13.41
CA THR A 111 3.61 -26.97 14.01
C THR A 111 4.78 -27.23 13.07
N ALA A 112 5.96 -27.50 13.65
CA ALA A 112 7.13 -27.85 12.87
C ALA A 112 6.83 -29.07 11.97
N ASN A 113 7.22 -28.97 10.70
CA ASN A 113 7.07 -30.05 9.72
C ASN A 113 8.21 -31.07 9.87
N PRO A 114 7.93 -32.29 10.32
CA PRO A 114 8.99 -33.30 10.50
C PRO A 114 9.56 -33.81 9.17
N SER A 115 8.87 -33.57 8.06
CA SER A 115 9.30 -33.97 6.72
C SER A 115 10.04 -32.85 5.98
N TYR A 116 10.25 -31.70 6.62
CA TYR A 116 11.03 -30.63 6.03
C TYR A 116 12.50 -31.06 5.89
N TRP A 117 13.12 -30.73 4.76
CA TRP A 117 14.48 -31.19 4.45
C TRP A 117 15.53 -30.75 5.48
N ASP A 118 15.29 -29.64 6.18
CA ASP A 118 16.17 -29.08 7.21
C ASP A 118 15.46 -29.01 8.58
N ALA A 119 14.69 -30.05 8.91
CA ALA A 119 13.90 -30.13 10.13
C ALA A 119 14.72 -30.04 11.43
N GLU A 120 16.01 -30.40 11.37
CA GLU A 120 16.93 -30.33 12.50
C GLU A 120 17.19 -28.89 12.95
N ASN A 121 17.17 -27.92 12.03
CA ASN A 121 17.36 -26.51 12.30
C ASN A 121 16.06 -25.74 12.59
N VAL A 122 14.92 -26.41 12.61
CA VAL A 122 13.64 -25.81 13.03
C VAL A 122 13.54 -25.85 14.55
N HIS A 123 13.97 -24.80 15.23
CA HIS A 123 14.05 -24.74 16.70
C HIS A 123 12.67 -24.45 17.33
N ASN A 124 11.89 -23.53 16.77
CA ASN A 124 10.55 -23.25 17.22
C ASN A 124 9.61 -24.39 16.80
N LYS A 125 9.08 -25.14 17.74
CA LYS A 125 8.21 -26.30 17.43
C LYS A 125 6.77 -25.91 17.12
N THR A 126 6.33 -24.77 17.65
CA THR A 126 5.00 -24.19 17.42
C THR A 126 5.10 -22.68 17.24
N ILE A 127 4.25 -22.13 16.38
CA ILE A 127 4.05 -20.70 16.23
C ILE A 127 2.54 -20.47 16.29
N THR A 128 2.10 -19.50 17.09
CA THR A 128 0.68 -19.14 17.16
C THR A 128 0.54 -17.66 16.82
N ARG A 129 -0.33 -17.34 15.88
CA ARG A 129 -0.74 -15.97 15.54
C ARG A 129 -2.15 -15.77 16.07
N ARG A 130 -2.36 -14.69 16.80
CA ARG A 130 -3.67 -14.27 17.29
C ARG A 130 -4.14 -13.05 16.57
N TYR A 131 -5.40 -13.03 16.20
CA TYR A 131 -6.06 -11.85 15.64
C TYR A 131 -6.34 -10.87 16.77
N ALA A 132 -6.10 -9.58 16.51
CA ALA A 132 -6.50 -8.46 17.34
C ALA A 132 -7.31 -7.50 16.46
N ASP A 133 -8.54 -7.22 16.86
CA ASP A 133 -9.49 -6.38 16.12
C ASP A 133 -9.23 -4.87 16.31
N GLY A 134 -8.29 -4.50 17.19
CA GLY A 134 -7.95 -3.10 17.47
C GLY A 134 -8.90 -2.39 18.43
N THR A 135 -9.88 -3.08 19.02
CA THR A 135 -10.79 -2.50 20.02
C THR A 135 -10.09 -2.23 21.36
N ASP A 136 -9.12 -3.08 21.74
CA ASP A 136 -8.24 -2.85 22.90
C ASP A 136 -6.83 -2.48 22.41
N PRO A 137 -6.42 -1.19 22.47
CA PRO A 137 -5.11 -0.74 22.02
C PRO A 137 -3.95 -1.31 22.84
N LEU A 138 -4.20 -1.80 24.06
CA LEU A 138 -3.19 -2.40 24.93
C LEU A 138 -3.19 -3.95 24.89
N PHE A 139 -4.03 -4.59 24.09
CA PHE A 139 -4.11 -6.03 24.02
C PHE A 139 -2.76 -6.70 23.73
N ALA A 140 -2.05 -6.22 22.71
CA ALA A 140 -0.75 -6.78 22.35
C ALA A 140 0.31 -6.50 23.39
N TRP A 141 0.32 -5.29 24.00
CA TRP A 141 1.23 -4.88 25.05
C TRP A 141 1.09 -5.74 26.30
N ASN A 142 -0.14 -5.93 26.79
CA ASN A 142 -0.42 -6.76 27.97
C ASN A 142 0.00 -8.22 27.76
N ASN A 143 -0.27 -8.78 26.58
CA ASN A 143 0.16 -10.15 26.23
C ASN A 143 1.68 -10.26 26.02
N PHE A 144 2.37 -9.18 25.66
CA PHE A 144 3.82 -9.16 25.60
C PHE A 144 4.42 -9.16 27.00
N LEU A 145 3.89 -8.36 27.93
CA LEU A 145 4.38 -8.30 29.32
C LEU A 145 4.16 -9.60 30.10
N ASP A 146 3.08 -10.34 29.82
CA ASP A 146 2.83 -11.63 30.47
C ASP A 146 3.54 -12.80 29.77
N GLY A 147 4.32 -12.53 28.71
CA GLY A 147 5.08 -13.52 27.96
C GLY A 147 4.25 -14.37 26.98
N THR A 148 2.98 -14.03 26.77
CA THR A 148 2.13 -14.71 25.78
C THR A 148 2.53 -14.36 24.36
N PHE A 149 2.88 -13.07 24.11
CA PHE A 149 3.37 -12.62 22.82
C PHE A 149 4.89 -12.44 22.82
N TYR A 150 5.51 -12.83 21.74
CA TYR A 150 6.94 -12.68 21.51
C TYR A 150 7.34 -11.25 21.15
N SER A 151 6.47 -10.50 20.50
CA SER A 151 6.72 -9.14 20.04
C SER A 151 5.46 -8.28 20.11
N VAL A 152 5.66 -6.97 20.20
CA VAL A 152 4.59 -5.96 20.19
C VAL A 152 5.05 -4.75 19.40
N THR A 153 4.13 -4.13 18.67
CA THR A 153 4.37 -2.83 18.04
C THR A 153 4.20 -1.73 19.09
N VAL A 154 5.19 -0.86 19.23
CA VAL A 154 5.12 0.32 20.10
C VAL A 154 4.31 1.39 19.36
N SER A 155 3.01 1.43 19.64
CA SER A 155 2.09 2.46 19.14
C SER A 155 2.06 3.67 20.09
N SER A 156 1.33 4.73 19.70
CA SER A 156 1.12 5.91 20.56
C SER A 156 0.55 5.58 21.94
N ASP A 157 -0.34 4.58 22.03
CA ASP A 157 -0.91 4.13 23.31
C ASP A 157 0.08 3.33 24.15
N VAL A 158 0.97 2.59 23.51
CA VAL A 158 1.95 1.70 24.14
C VAL A 158 3.22 2.46 24.54
N ARG A 159 3.61 3.48 23.76
CA ARG A 159 4.89 4.19 23.94
C ARG A 159 5.11 4.71 25.36
N PRO A 160 4.17 5.45 25.99
CA PRO A 160 4.39 5.94 27.35
C PRO A 160 4.63 4.81 28.36
N LEU A 161 3.94 3.68 28.18
CA LEU A 161 4.11 2.50 29.04
C LEU A 161 5.46 1.82 28.81
N ALA A 162 5.91 1.75 27.57
CA ALA A 162 7.18 1.15 27.19
C ALA A 162 8.38 2.01 27.66
N GLU A 163 8.23 3.33 27.72
CA GLU A 163 9.22 4.27 28.24
C GLU A 163 9.33 4.22 29.77
N GLU A 164 8.25 3.89 30.47
CA GLU A 164 8.24 3.74 31.92
C GLU A 164 8.81 2.41 32.42
N GLN A 165 8.85 1.39 31.55
CA GLN A 165 9.26 0.05 31.94
C GLN A 165 10.69 -0.29 31.49
N VAL A 166 11.45 -0.86 32.41
CA VAL A 166 12.81 -1.36 32.16
C VAL A 166 12.75 -2.56 31.23
N SER A 167 13.58 -2.57 30.21
CA SER A 167 13.69 -3.69 29.28
C SER A 167 14.29 -4.92 29.96
N GLU A 168 13.70 -6.10 29.70
CA GLU A 168 14.24 -7.38 30.21
C GLU A 168 15.54 -7.80 29.49
N VAL A 169 15.75 -7.31 28.27
CA VAL A 169 16.96 -7.64 27.47
C VAL A 169 18.11 -6.70 27.79
N ASP A 170 17.84 -5.43 28.02
CA ASP A 170 18.84 -4.43 28.43
C ASP A 170 18.31 -3.65 29.64
N PRO A 171 18.64 -4.12 30.86
CA PRO A 171 18.13 -3.50 32.11
C PRO A 171 18.59 -2.06 32.37
N GLU A 172 19.50 -1.51 31.59
CA GLU A 172 19.94 -0.10 31.65
C GLU A 172 19.07 0.83 30.82
N LYS A 173 18.13 0.27 30.04
CA LYS A 173 17.24 0.97 29.12
C LYS A 173 15.78 0.60 29.35
N ASN A 174 14.88 1.45 28.89
CA ASN A 174 13.47 1.10 28.77
C ASN A 174 13.21 0.27 27.47
N TYR A 175 11.98 -0.21 27.27
CA TYR A 175 11.67 -1.02 26.09
C TYR A 175 11.83 -0.25 24.78
N VAL A 176 11.53 1.04 24.73
CA VAL A 176 11.70 1.86 23.52
C VAL A 176 13.18 1.99 23.17
N GLU A 177 14.03 2.34 24.13
CA GLU A 177 15.47 2.51 23.91
C GLU A 177 16.18 1.21 23.55
N ALA A 178 15.71 0.07 24.07
CA ALA A 178 16.31 -1.23 23.82
C ALA A 178 15.98 -1.80 22.41
N TYR A 179 14.79 -1.48 21.87
CA TYR A 179 14.27 -2.13 20.67
C TYR A 179 13.82 -1.19 19.57
N SER A 180 13.69 0.11 19.85
CA SER A 180 13.19 1.05 18.85
C SER A 180 14.16 1.17 17.69
N TYR A 181 13.68 0.94 16.50
CA TYR A 181 14.37 1.21 15.23
C TYR A 181 13.33 1.55 14.15
N SER A 182 13.75 2.31 13.16
CA SER A 182 12.96 2.55 11.96
C SER A 182 13.59 1.82 10.77
N ASN A 183 12.76 1.16 9.97
CA ASN A 183 13.18 0.51 8.72
C ASN A 183 12.26 0.87 7.54
N HIS A 184 11.68 2.06 7.56
CA HIS A 184 10.73 2.50 6.52
C HIS A 184 11.39 2.95 5.21
N GLU A 185 12.69 2.73 5.05
CA GLU A 185 13.47 3.21 3.91
C GLU A 185 13.11 2.55 2.57
N SER A 186 12.34 1.47 2.59
CA SER A 186 11.96 0.73 1.39
C SER A 186 10.45 0.56 1.20
N SER A 187 9.63 1.08 2.11
CA SER A 187 8.17 0.92 2.03
C SER A 187 7.48 2.28 2.02
N THR A 188 6.37 2.36 1.27
CA THR A 188 5.54 3.56 1.19
C THR A 188 4.10 3.22 1.48
N ALA A 189 3.40 4.15 2.12
CA ALA A 189 1.94 4.12 2.24
C ALA A 189 1.38 5.44 1.74
N ILE A 190 0.29 5.39 1.02
CA ILE A 190 -0.34 6.57 0.41
C ILE A 190 -1.84 6.59 0.69
N MET A 191 -2.40 7.78 0.67
CA MET A 191 -3.84 7.96 0.60
C MET A 191 -4.25 8.05 -0.86
N ASN A 192 -5.17 7.20 -1.28
CA ASN A 192 -5.66 7.16 -2.64
C ASN A 192 -6.84 8.10 -2.85
N TRP A 193 -6.91 8.71 -4.04
CA TRP A 193 -8.02 9.55 -4.45
C TRP A 193 -8.63 9.02 -5.73
N ASN A 194 -9.85 8.54 -5.62
CA ASN A 194 -10.60 8.06 -6.78
C ASN A 194 -11.33 9.24 -7.42
N ASN A 195 -10.82 9.73 -8.52
CA ASN A 195 -11.31 10.96 -9.16
C ASN A 195 -12.12 10.73 -10.44
N ILE A 196 -12.07 9.57 -11.05
CA ILE A 196 -12.70 9.34 -12.37
C ILE A 196 -13.72 8.19 -12.33
N ASN A 197 -13.30 7.00 -11.95
CA ASN A 197 -14.07 5.79 -12.22
C ASN A 197 -15.28 5.62 -11.30
N ARG A 198 -15.23 6.09 -10.07
CA ARG A 198 -16.37 6.05 -9.17
C ARG A 198 -17.62 6.66 -9.79
N TYR A 199 -17.45 7.70 -10.62
CA TYR A 199 -18.55 8.43 -11.26
C TYR A 199 -18.64 8.20 -12.78
N ALA A 200 -17.78 7.36 -13.35
CA ALA A 200 -17.80 7.05 -14.77
C ALA A 200 -18.98 6.16 -15.17
N HIS A 201 -19.46 5.34 -14.25
CA HIS A 201 -20.64 4.52 -14.41
C HIS A 201 -21.87 5.21 -13.81
N SER A 202 -23.06 4.87 -14.31
CA SER A 202 -24.33 5.46 -13.86
C SER A 202 -24.65 5.19 -12.39
N ASN A 203 -23.96 4.24 -11.76
CA ASN A 203 -24.08 3.90 -10.37
C ASN A 203 -23.16 4.82 -9.55
N LEU A 204 -23.68 5.94 -9.08
CA LEU A 204 -23.02 6.83 -8.13
C LEU A 204 -22.67 6.14 -6.81
N TYR A 205 -23.38 5.09 -6.53
CA TYR A 205 -23.25 4.25 -5.36
C TYR A 205 -22.97 2.85 -5.84
N ASN A 206 -21.90 2.27 -5.37
CA ASN A 206 -21.60 0.88 -5.68
C ASN A 206 -22.52 -0.02 -4.85
N ASP A 207 -23.51 -0.61 -5.50
CA ASP A 207 -24.47 -1.51 -4.85
C ASP A 207 -23.81 -2.79 -4.31
N SER A 208 -22.58 -3.10 -4.72
CA SER A 208 -21.84 -4.26 -4.25
C SER A 208 -21.04 -4.00 -2.98
N SER A 209 -20.91 -2.73 -2.55
CA SER A 209 -20.26 -2.36 -1.29
C SER A 209 -21.27 -2.04 -0.21
N ALA A 210 -21.05 -2.52 1.01
CA ALA A 210 -21.87 -2.18 2.17
C ALA A 210 -21.79 -0.68 2.54
N MET A 211 -20.73 0.01 2.09
CA MET A 211 -20.48 1.42 2.38
C MET A 211 -21.08 2.29 1.30
N VAL A 212 -22.26 2.82 1.57
CA VAL A 212 -23.03 3.63 0.62
C VAL A 212 -22.88 5.12 0.93
N SER A 213 -22.51 5.91 -0.09
CA SER A 213 -22.47 7.37 0.03
C SER A 213 -23.85 7.97 0.38
N THR A 214 -23.84 9.01 1.19
CA THR A 214 -25.04 9.80 1.50
C THR A 214 -25.20 11.02 0.57
N LYS A 215 -24.30 11.21 -0.40
CA LYS A 215 -24.37 12.32 -1.36
C LYS A 215 -25.59 12.22 -2.26
N THR A 216 -26.15 13.37 -2.61
CA THR A 216 -27.13 13.45 -3.70
C THR A 216 -26.43 13.28 -5.06
N VAL A 217 -27.21 13.01 -6.12
CA VAL A 217 -26.68 12.96 -7.50
C VAL A 217 -25.95 14.26 -7.86
N THR A 218 -26.54 15.41 -7.50
CA THR A 218 -25.92 16.71 -7.76
C THR A 218 -24.60 16.91 -7.01
N ASP A 219 -24.54 16.50 -5.73
CA ASP A 219 -23.28 16.58 -4.96
C ASP A 219 -22.20 15.70 -5.57
N ALA A 220 -22.57 14.52 -6.02
CA ALA A 220 -21.62 13.58 -6.65
C ALA A 220 -21.09 14.11 -7.98
N GLU A 221 -21.93 14.74 -8.81
CA GLU A 221 -21.47 15.40 -10.05
C GLU A 221 -20.51 16.55 -9.76
N ARG A 222 -20.80 17.35 -8.74
CA ARG A 222 -19.91 18.43 -8.30
C ARG A 222 -18.60 17.90 -7.75
N THR A 223 -18.63 16.84 -6.94
CA THR A 223 -17.44 16.19 -6.42
C THR A 223 -16.57 15.63 -7.55
N LYS A 224 -17.18 14.95 -8.55
CA LYS A 224 -16.46 14.49 -9.72
C LYS A 224 -15.72 15.62 -10.43
N ALA A 225 -16.40 16.71 -10.71
CA ALA A 225 -15.78 17.85 -11.39
C ALA A 225 -14.63 18.45 -10.56
N ALA A 226 -14.83 18.62 -9.25
CA ALA A 226 -13.79 19.10 -8.35
C ALA A 226 -12.58 18.16 -8.32
N MET A 227 -12.80 16.84 -8.20
CA MET A 227 -11.72 15.85 -8.19
C MET A 227 -11.00 15.74 -9.55
N MET A 228 -11.62 16.09 -10.65
CA MET A 228 -10.99 16.23 -11.98
C MET A 228 -10.15 17.50 -12.11
N ASN A 229 -10.40 18.53 -11.32
CA ASN A 229 -9.66 19.78 -11.35
C ASN A 229 -8.28 19.62 -10.70
N HIS A 230 -7.21 19.96 -11.43
CA HIS A 230 -5.84 19.83 -10.94
C HIS A 230 -5.57 20.70 -9.70
N ASN A 231 -6.02 21.96 -9.73
CA ASN A 231 -5.78 22.89 -8.62
C ASN A 231 -6.53 22.47 -7.36
N PHE A 232 -7.73 21.88 -7.51
CA PHE A 232 -8.46 21.31 -6.38
C PHE A 232 -7.69 20.15 -5.72
N ARG A 233 -7.15 19.21 -6.50
CA ARG A 233 -6.34 18.12 -5.97
C ARG A 233 -5.06 18.63 -5.31
N MET A 234 -4.40 19.63 -5.90
CA MET A 234 -3.22 20.25 -5.27
C MET A 234 -3.56 20.90 -3.94
N ALA A 235 -4.72 21.57 -3.83
CA ALA A 235 -5.19 22.10 -2.55
C ALA A 235 -5.38 21.00 -1.51
N LEU A 236 -5.98 19.85 -1.89
CA LEU A 236 -6.13 18.70 -0.99
C LEU A 236 -4.79 18.16 -0.51
N VAL A 237 -3.83 17.94 -1.42
CA VAL A 237 -2.49 17.41 -1.08
C VAL A 237 -1.79 18.31 -0.06
N LEU A 238 -1.75 19.62 -0.36
CA LEU A 238 -0.98 20.58 0.42
C LEU A 238 -1.62 20.95 1.76
N SER A 239 -2.90 20.66 1.94
CA SER A 239 -3.64 20.91 3.19
C SER A 239 -3.74 19.68 4.09
N TYR A 240 -3.31 18.53 3.65
CA TYR A 240 -3.33 17.31 4.45
C TYR A 240 -2.21 17.34 5.49
N ASP A 241 -2.57 17.55 6.77
CA ASP A 241 -1.65 17.53 7.89
C ASP A 241 -1.26 16.09 8.24
N ARG A 242 -0.20 15.61 7.58
CA ARG A 242 0.32 14.25 7.80
C ARG A 242 0.92 14.09 9.19
N PHE A 243 1.46 15.18 9.78
CA PHE A 243 1.99 15.14 11.14
C PHE A 243 0.88 14.85 12.15
N ALA A 244 -0.25 15.53 12.05
CA ALA A 244 -1.40 15.26 12.93
C ALA A 244 -1.89 13.81 12.80
N TYR A 245 -1.98 13.29 11.57
CA TYR A 245 -2.35 11.88 11.32
C TYR A 245 -1.35 10.90 11.95
N MET A 246 -0.06 11.06 11.68
CA MET A 246 1.00 10.18 12.17
C MET A 246 1.18 10.27 13.68
N SER A 247 0.98 11.45 14.28
CA SER A 247 1.06 11.63 15.74
C SER A 247 0.00 10.82 16.48
N VAL A 248 -1.19 10.66 15.91
CA VAL A 248 -2.23 9.79 16.48
C VAL A 248 -1.82 8.33 16.45
N LEU A 249 -1.17 7.88 15.37
CA LEU A 249 -0.79 6.48 15.19
C LEU A 249 0.46 6.10 16.00
N TYR A 250 1.47 6.98 16.05
CA TYR A 250 2.81 6.65 16.52
C TYR A 250 3.30 7.55 17.67
N GLY A 251 2.56 8.62 18.01
CA GLY A 251 3.01 9.66 18.93
C GLY A 251 3.78 10.78 18.23
N GLU A 252 3.81 11.97 18.85
CA GLU A 252 4.45 13.17 18.28
C GLU A 252 5.95 12.99 18.04
N ASP A 253 6.64 12.26 18.93
CA ASP A 253 8.09 12.04 18.83
C ASP A 253 8.49 11.18 17.62
N ASP A 254 7.63 10.23 17.23
CA ASP A 254 7.91 9.31 16.13
C ASP A 254 7.21 9.69 14.82
N ALA A 255 6.30 10.65 14.85
CA ALA A 255 5.46 11.01 13.69
C ALA A 255 6.27 11.31 12.41
N TYR A 256 7.29 12.13 12.52
CA TYR A 256 8.16 12.43 11.36
C TYR A 256 8.95 11.21 10.89
N GLY A 257 9.40 10.35 11.81
CA GLY A 257 10.15 9.13 11.48
C GLY A 257 9.35 8.14 10.60
N GLN A 258 8.03 8.26 10.58
CA GLN A 258 7.13 7.43 9.79
C GLN A 258 6.78 8.02 8.41
N MET A 259 7.28 9.22 8.08
CA MET A 259 6.91 9.91 6.84
C MET A 259 7.91 9.64 5.71
N THR A 260 7.37 9.39 4.52
CA THR A 260 8.11 9.46 3.27
C THR A 260 7.50 10.52 2.36
N ASN A 261 8.31 11.12 1.48
CA ASN A 261 7.89 12.20 0.61
C ASN A 261 7.89 11.85 -0.87
N SER A 262 8.15 10.59 -1.20
CA SER A 262 8.10 10.07 -2.57
C SER A 262 7.59 8.64 -2.59
N TYR A 263 6.90 8.25 -3.67
CA TYR A 263 6.34 6.90 -3.81
C TYR A 263 7.45 5.86 -3.97
N VAL A 264 8.38 6.08 -4.89
CA VAL A 264 9.65 5.36 -4.88
C VAL A 264 10.54 6.05 -3.85
N PRO A 265 11.04 5.36 -2.81
CA PRO A 265 11.93 5.96 -1.84
C PRO A 265 13.14 6.62 -2.50
N GLY A 266 13.47 7.84 -2.08
CA GLY A 266 14.46 8.66 -2.77
C GLY A 266 15.87 8.08 -2.83
N ASN A 267 16.22 7.21 -1.88
CA ASN A 267 17.50 6.51 -1.79
C ASN A 267 17.47 5.08 -2.38
N PHE A 268 16.33 4.65 -2.93
CA PHE A 268 16.16 3.29 -3.44
C PHE A 268 17.02 3.00 -4.69
N VAL A 269 17.23 4.03 -5.53
CA VAL A 269 18.08 3.93 -6.73
C VAL A 269 19.16 4.98 -6.71
N THR A 270 20.40 4.56 -6.94
CA THR A 270 21.57 5.43 -7.08
C THR A 270 22.23 5.22 -8.44
N ALA A 271 22.47 6.31 -9.16
CA ALA A 271 23.10 6.27 -10.46
C ALA A 271 24.55 5.76 -10.39
N THR A 272 24.89 4.72 -11.14
CA THR A 272 26.25 4.17 -11.20
C THR A 272 27.17 4.89 -12.17
N LYS A 273 26.62 5.75 -13.03
CA LYS A 273 27.32 6.57 -14.03
C LYS A 273 26.60 7.88 -14.25
N GLU A 274 27.28 8.86 -14.84
CA GLU A 274 26.68 10.09 -15.32
C GLU A 274 25.56 9.78 -16.34
N PHE A 275 24.45 10.50 -16.26
CA PHE A 275 23.32 10.40 -17.17
C PHE A 275 22.66 11.76 -17.40
N THR A 276 21.94 11.88 -18.49
CA THR A 276 21.16 13.08 -18.83
C THR A 276 19.70 12.71 -19.00
N VAL A 277 18.81 13.49 -18.41
CA VAL A 277 17.37 13.33 -18.48
C VAL A 277 16.72 14.67 -18.79
N ASP A 278 15.59 14.66 -19.46
CA ASP A 278 14.78 15.85 -19.67
C ASP A 278 14.05 16.23 -18.38
N ILE A 279 14.26 17.43 -17.89
CA ILE A 279 13.54 18.02 -16.75
C ILE A 279 12.78 19.23 -17.26
N ALA A 280 11.46 19.16 -17.35
CA ALA A 280 10.58 20.22 -17.82
C ALA A 280 11.04 20.84 -19.17
N GLY A 281 11.42 20.02 -20.14
CA GLY A 281 11.89 20.45 -21.45
C GLY A 281 13.37 20.87 -21.49
N THR A 282 14.13 20.67 -20.40
CA THR A 282 15.55 21.02 -20.31
C THR A 282 16.40 19.77 -20.05
N ALA A 283 17.35 19.49 -20.94
CA ALA A 283 18.32 18.42 -20.76
C ALA A 283 19.21 18.72 -19.55
N THR A 284 19.02 17.95 -18.47
CA THR A 284 19.74 18.12 -17.19
C THR A 284 20.64 16.92 -16.95
N THR A 285 21.92 17.16 -16.67
CA THR A 285 22.91 16.11 -16.44
C THR A 285 23.19 15.94 -14.97
N PHE A 286 23.15 14.68 -14.52
CA PHE A 286 23.42 14.26 -13.16
C PHE A 286 24.66 13.35 -13.11
N PRO A 287 25.57 13.56 -12.15
CA PRO A 287 26.77 12.74 -12.02
C PRO A 287 26.48 11.32 -11.49
N ALA A 288 27.45 10.43 -11.59
CA ALA A 288 27.41 9.17 -10.84
C ALA A 288 27.31 9.43 -9.33
N GLY A 289 26.54 8.63 -8.63
CA GLY A 289 26.25 8.79 -7.21
C GLY A 289 24.95 9.55 -6.93
N THR A 290 24.34 10.20 -7.93
CA THR A 290 23.04 10.88 -7.75
C THR A 290 21.95 9.89 -7.38
N GLN A 291 21.17 10.23 -6.38
CA GLN A 291 20.04 9.44 -5.91
C GLN A 291 18.75 9.85 -6.60
N TYR A 292 17.79 8.91 -6.69
CA TYR A 292 16.50 9.17 -7.34
C TYR A 292 15.78 10.40 -6.78
N GLY A 293 15.82 10.58 -5.44
CA GLY A 293 15.17 11.72 -4.78
C GLY A 293 15.69 13.07 -5.22
N GLU A 294 16.98 13.18 -5.58
CA GLU A 294 17.57 14.42 -6.11
C GLU A 294 16.97 14.76 -7.49
N VAL A 295 16.84 13.75 -8.34
CA VAL A 295 16.27 13.90 -9.68
C VAL A 295 14.79 14.28 -9.59
N LEU A 296 14.04 13.60 -8.71
CA LEU A 296 12.63 13.88 -8.46
C LEU A 296 12.42 15.31 -7.93
N GLN A 297 13.26 15.74 -6.98
CA GLN A 297 13.19 17.11 -6.47
C GLN A 297 13.48 18.15 -7.55
N ALA A 298 14.43 17.88 -8.42
CA ALA A 298 14.72 18.78 -9.55
C ALA A 298 13.51 18.90 -10.50
N ALA A 299 12.83 17.79 -10.80
CA ALA A 299 11.62 17.77 -11.61
C ALA A 299 10.48 18.56 -10.96
N ILE A 300 10.16 18.27 -9.69
CA ILE A 300 9.11 18.96 -8.93
C ILE A 300 9.36 20.49 -8.87
N THR A 301 10.62 20.88 -8.66
CA THR A 301 11.01 22.29 -8.61
C THR A 301 10.87 22.97 -9.98
N ALA A 302 11.26 22.29 -11.05
CA ALA A 302 11.16 22.81 -12.42
C ALA A 302 9.71 22.96 -12.88
N ASP A 303 8.82 22.06 -12.44
CA ASP A 303 7.38 22.13 -12.68
C ASP A 303 6.66 23.18 -11.81
N GLY A 304 7.38 23.80 -10.87
CA GLY A 304 6.86 24.87 -10.01
C GLY A 304 5.99 24.40 -8.86
N TYR A 305 6.04 23.12 -8.48
CA TYR A 305 5.31 22.61 -7.32
C TYR A 305 6.01 22.97 -6.01
N PRO A 306 5.27 23.35 -4.96
CA PRO A 306 5.83 23.84 -3.69
C PRO A 306 6.25 22.70 -2.73
N MET A 307 6.41 21.49 -3.22
CA MET A 307 6.69 20.32 -2.40
C MET A 307 8.19 20.06 -2.29
N LYS A 308 8.63 19.63 -1.10
CA LYS A 308 9.98 19.12 -0.85
C LYS A 308 9.91 17.59 -0.72
N VAL A 309 10.53 16.88 -1.64
CA VAL A 309 10.56 15.40 -1.64
C VAL A 309 11.92 14.83 -1.28
N TRP A 310 12.96 15.70 -1.25
CA TRP A 310 14.32 15.32 -0.94
C TRP A 310 14.99 16.34 -0.01
N ASP A 311 15.61 15.85 1.06
CA ASP A 311 16.46 16.64 1.93
C ASP A 311 17.92 16.19 1.77
N PRO A 312 18.79 16.98 1.15
CA PRO A 312 20.19 16.63 0.93
C PRO A 312 20.99 16.53 2.23
N THR A 313 20.47 17.06 3.34
CA THR A 313 21.10 17.01 4.66
C THR A 313 20.61 15.86 5.54
N GLY A 314 19.53 15.20 5.13
CA GLY A 314 18.98 14.04 5.82
C GLY A 314 19.94 12.84 5.82
N ALA A 315 19.67 11.86 6.67
CA ALA A 315 20.50 10.65 6.81
C ALA A 315 22.00 10.98 6.99
N ASP A 316 22.32 11.91 7.92
CA ASP A 316 23.70 12.36 8.23
C ASP A 316 24.46 12.93 7.02
N GLY A 317 23.72 13.57 6.11
CA GLY A 317 24.28 14.20 4.90
C GLY A 317 24.36 13.29 3.67
N ALA A 318 23.82 12.07 3.75
CA ALA A 318 23.67 11.19 2.58
C ALA A 318 22.46 11.54 1.71
N GLY A 319 21.54 12.36 2.25
CA GLY A 319 20.25 12.69 1.65
C GLY A 319 19.14 11.71 2.02
N SER A 320 17.91 12.20 2.11
CA SER A 320 16.75 11.38 2.46
C SER A 320 15.44 11.95 1.92
N SER A 321 14.49 11.07 1.58
CA SER A 321 13.08 11.42 1.38
C SER A 321 12.22 11.15 2.62
N PHE A 322 12.81 10.77 3.75
CA PHE A 322 12.15 10.36 4.99
C PHE A 322 12.32 11.35 6.11
N SER A 323 11.51 11.18 7.15
CA SER A 323 11.62 11.84 8.44
C SER A 323 11.36 13.35 8.43
N PHE A 324 10.60 13.83 7.47
CA PHE A 324 10.09 15.21 7.44
C PHE A 324 8.77 15.27 6.67
N ASP A 325 7.98 16.33 6.88
CA ASP A 325 6.82 16.63 6.04
C ASP A 325 7.21 17.70 5.01
N GLY A 326 7.37 17.29 3.78
CA GLY A 326 7.70 18.20 2.68
C GLY A 326 6.49 18.58 1.82
N TRP A 327 5.28 18.14 2.20
CA TRP A 327 4.08 18.37 1.41
C TRP A 327 3.12 19.36 2.08
N TYR A 328 2.97 19.34 3.41
CA TYR A 328 2.04 20.20 4.11
C TYR A 328 2.43 21.67 3.97
N ASN A 329 1.60 22.42 3.25
CA ASN A 329 1.76 23.83 2.98
C ASN A 329 0.39 24.52 2.85
N PRO A 330 -0.26 24.85 3.98
CA PRO A 330 -1.61 25.40 3.97
C PRO A 330 -1.74 26.76 3.27
N GLU A 331 -0.67 27.56 3.19
CA GLU A 331 -0.68 28.83 2.44
C GLU A 331 -0.82 28.55 0.92
N ALA A 332 0.04 27.69 0.37
CA ALA A 332 -0.06 27.28 -1.02
C ALA A 332 -1.37 26.54 -1.32
N ALA A 333 -1.86 25.71 -0.37
CA ALA A 333 -3.16 25.05 -0.49
C ALA A 333 -4.30 26.06 -0.71
N GLY A 334 -4.29 27.17 0.04
CA GLY A 334 -5.25 28.27 -0.14
C GLY A 334 -5.20 28.94 -1.51
N GLU A 335 -3.99 29.12 -2.06
CA GLU A 335 -3.81 29.68 -3.41
C GLU A 335 -4.35 28.74 -4.50
N TYR A 336 -4.05 27.43 -4.36
CA TYR A 336 -4.57 26.41 -5.27
C TYR A 336 -6.08 26.27 -5.18
N LEU A 337 -6.65 26.32 -3.96
CA LEU A 337 -8.11 26.32 -3.79
C LEU A 337 -8.77 27.52 -4.46
N ALA A 338 -8.23 28.71 -4.29
CA ALA A 338 -8.77 29.91 -4.92
C ALA A 338 -8.82 29.79 -6.46
N LYS A 339 -7.75 29.24 -7.07
CA LYS A 339 -7.72 28.96 -8.52
C LYS A 339 -8.78 27.91 -8.90
N ALA A 340 -8.88 26.83 -8.13
CA ALA A 340 -9.88 25.78 -8.37
C ALA A 340 -11.31 26.32 -8.32
N VAL A 341 -11.61 27.16 -7.34
CA VAL A 341 -12.93 27.80 -7.19
C VAL A 341 -13.27 28.66 -8.40
N GLU A 342 -12.31 29.46 -8.90
CA GLU A 342 -12.49 30.29 -10.09
C GLU A 342 -12.72 29.44 -11.35
N GLU A 343 -11.90 28.41 -11.57
CA GLU A 343 -11.99 27.51 -12.73
C GLU A 343 -13.33 26.74 -12.74
N LEU A 344 -13.71 26.16 -11.59
CA LEU A 344 -14.93 25.41 -11.47
C LEU A 344 -16.19 26.30 -11.57
N ALA A 345 -16.13 27.53 -11.06
CA ALA A 345 -17.22 28.51 -11.26
C ALA A 345 -17.42 28.84 -12.74
N ALA A 346 -16.36 28.91 -13.53
CA ALA A 346 -16.46 29.11 -14.99
C ALA A 346 -17.14 27.94 -15.71
N GLU A 347 -17.10 26.75 -15.12
CA GLU A 347 -17.81 25.54 -15.57
C GLU A 347 -19.25 25.43 -14.99
N GLY A 348 -19.67 26.41 -14.19
CA GLY A 348 -20.99 26.42 -13.55
C GLY A 348 -21.06 25.70 -12.20
N ILE A 349 -19.92 25.38 -11.61
CA ILE A 349 -19.82 24.68 -10.32
C ILE A 349 -19.33 25.66 -9.26
N GLU A 350 -20.28 26.22 -8.52
CA GLU A 350 -19.97 27.12 -7.41
C GLU A 350 -19.60 26.35 -6.16
N ILE A 351 -18.50 26.76 -5.49
CA ILE A 351 -18.01 26.17 -4.24
C ILE A 351 -17.96 27.26 -3.17
N SER A 352 -18.65 27.03 -2.07
CA SER A 352 -18.64 27.91 -0.90
C SER A 352 -18.94 27.09 0.37
N ALA A 353 -18.89 27.72 1.54
CA ALA A 353 -19.28 27.06 2.78
C ALA A 353 -20.79 26.70 2.82
N GLU A 354 -21.64 27.42 2.10
CA GLU A 354 -23.07 27.14 1.95
C GLU A 354 -23.32 26.07 0.86
N ASN A 355 -22.37 25.85 -0.02
CA ASN A 355 -22.45 24.92 -1.13
C ASN A 355 -21.14 24.13 -1.28
N PRO A 356 -20.76 23.29 -0.29
CA PRO A 356 -19.47 22.63 -0.24
C PRO A 356 -19.34 21.48 -1.25
N ILE A 357 -18.10 21.03 -1.45
CA ILE A 357 -17.80 19.74 -2.06
C ILE A 357 -17.74 18.69 -0.94
N TYR A 358 -18.42 17.58 -1.12
CA TYR A 358 -18.42 16.46 -0.18
C TYR A 358 -17.50 15.34 -0.69
N LEU A 359 -16.56 14.93 0.17
CA LEU A 359 -15.64 13.83 -0.10
C LEU A 359 -15.94 12.67 0.84
N ASP A 360 -16.29 11.52 0.30
CA ASP A 360 -16.51 10.33 1.10
C ASP A 360 -15.16 9.64 1.40
N MET A 361 -15.00 9.24 2.66
CA MET A 361 -13.86 8.51 3.15
C MET A 361 -14.33 7.30 3.97
N PRO A 362 -13.88 6.06 3.66
CA PRO A 362 -14.12 4.91 4.52
C PRO A 362 -13.61 5.18 5.94
N TYR A 363 -14.38 4.77 6.92
CA TYR A 363 -14.12 5.07 8.31
C TYR A 363 -14.10 3.80 9.16
N ASP A 364 -12.95 3.55 9.79
CA ASP A 364 -12.69 2.38 10.62
C ASP A 364 -13.26 2.56 12.02
N ASP A 365 -14.58 2.71 12.14
CA ASP A 365 -15.27 2.99 13.40
C ASP A 365 -15.16 1.88 14.46
N TYR A 366 -14.70 0.70 14.05
CA TYR A 366 -14.38 -0.42 14.93
C TYR A 366 -12.94 -0.37 15.52
N ASN A 367 -12.04 0.44 14.94
CA ASN A 367 -10.66 0.60 15.40
C ASN A 367 -10.44 2.03 15.92
N THR A 368 -10.37 2.19 17.24
CA THR A 368 -10.33 3.51 17.90
C THR A 368 -9.14 4.38 17.49
N ARG A 369 -7.97 3.79 17.25
CA ARG A 369 -6.76 4.52 16.86
C ARG A 369 -6.82 4.95 15.40
N VAL A 370 -7.19 4.05 14.51
CA VAL A 370 -7.32 4.37 13.08
C VAL A 370 -8.42 5.40 12.87
N SER A 371 -9.56 5.26 13.54
CA SER A 371 -10.65 6.23 13.45
C SER A 371 -10.27 7.62 13.97
N ALA A 372 -9.44 7.69 15.02
CA ALA A 372 -8.92 8.96 15.50
C ALA A 372 -7.97 9.62 14.48
N ALA A 373 -7.10 8.83 13.81
CA ALA A 373 -6.23 9.33 12.75
C ALA A 373 -7.03 9.81 11.53
N GLN A 374 -8.08 9.08 11.12
CA GLN A 374 -8.98 9.50 10.04
C GLN A 374 -9.76 10.78 10.38
N ASN A 375 -10.11 10.98 11.64
CA ASN A 375 -10.65 12.27 12.10
C ASN A 375 -9.63 13.41 12.00
N ALA A 376 -8.33 13.16 12.19
CA ALA A 376 -7.30 14.17 11.95
C ALA A 376 -7.23 14.60 10.48
N VAL A 377 -7.43 13.67 9.53
CA VAL A 377 -7.58 14.00 8.08
C VAL A 377 -8.76 14.95 7.87
N LYS A 378 -9.93 14.61 8.41
CA LYS A 378 -11.10 15.46 8.33
C LYS A 378 -10.83 16.86 8.89
N GLN A 379 -10.22 16.96 10.06
CA GLN A 379 -9.88 18.24 10.69
C GLN A 379 -8.90 19.07 9.87
N SER A 380 -7.93 18.45 9.19
CA SER A 380 -7.01 19.14 8.27
C SER A 380 -7.80 19.90 7.20
N TYR A 381 -8.74 19.24 6.56
CA TYR A 381 -9.57 19.85 5.51
C TYR A 381 -10.59 20.85 6.05
N ASP A 382 -11.25 20.55 7.17
CA ASP A 382 -12.15 21.50 7.82
C ASP A 382 -11.44 22.82 8.16
N THR A 383 -10.18 22.73 8.64
CA THR A 383 -9.36 23.89 8.98
C THR A 383 -8.88 24.64 7.75
N ALA A 384 -8.38 23.93 6.72
CA ALA A 384 -7.81 24.53 5.54
C ALA A 384 -8.86 25.20 4.65
N PHE A 385 -10.06 24.64 4.58
CA PHE A 385 -11.05 25.03 3.57
C PHE A 385 -12.27 25.78 4.14
N GLY A 386 -12.35 26.00 5.46
CA GLY A 386 -13.39 26.83 6.08
C GLY A 386 -14.82 26.40 5.71
N GLY A 387 -15.05 25.10 5.57
CA GLY A 387 -16.36 24.54 5.22
C GLY A 387 -16.64 24.41 3.71
N MET A 388 -15.74 24.83 2.82
CA MET A 388 -15.91 24.65 1.37
C MET A 388 -15.69 23.21 0.91
N VAL A 389 -15.00 22.42 1.70
CA VAL A 389 -14.81 20.96 1.50
C VAL A 389 -15.17 20.25 2.79
N ILE A 390 -16.01 19.25 2.69
CA ILE A 390 -16.47 18.45 3.85
C ILE A 390 -16.13 16.99 3.60
N VAL A 391 -15.36 16.40 4.50
CA VAL A 391 -15.10 14.95 4.48
C VAL A 391 -16.22 14.24 5.22
N ASN A 392 -16.95 13.38 4.51
CA ASN A 392 -17.91 12.45 5.06
C ASN A 392 -17.19 11.17 5.49
N LEU A 393 -17.13 10.92 6.77
CA LEU A 393 -16.63 9.64 7.29
C LEU A 393 -17.75 8.60 7.18
N VAL A 394 -17.55 7.60 6.33
CA VAL A 394 -18.55 6.55 6.06
C VAL A 394 -18.15 5.30 6.84
N ALA A 395 -18.88 5.01 7.91
CA ALA A 395 -18.58 3.92 8.83
C ALA A 395 -18.63 2.54 8.13
N GLY A 396 -17.62 1.71 8.38
CA GLY A 396 -17.51 0.37 7.82
C GLY A 396 -18.05 -0.72 8.73
N GLY A 397 -17.98 -0.51 10.04
CA GLY A 397 -18.42 -1.48 11.05
C GLY A 397 -17.44 -2.64 11.28
N ASP A 398 -16.69 -3.05 10.28
CA ASP A 398 -15.66 -4.09 10.36
C ASP A 398 -14.61 -3.96 9.25
N ASN A 399 -13.50 -4.68 9.41
CA ASN A 399 -12.38 -4.66 8.49
C ASN A 399 -12.71 -5.21 7.10
N ASP A 400 -13.57 -6.20 7.00
CA ASP A 400 -13.91 -6.82 5.71
C ASP A 400 -14.72 -5.85 4.85
N THR A 401 -15.69 -5.16 5.47
CA THR A 401 -16.47 -4.10 4.81
C THR A 401 -15.59 -2.95 4.31
N ILE A 402 -14.61 -2.52 5.11
CA ILE A 402 -13.65 -1.49 4.70
C ILE A 402 -12.80 -1.98 3.52
N ASN A 403 -12.30 -3.21 3.58
CA ASN A 403 -11.50 -3.78 2.50
C ASN A 403 -12.30 -3.95 1.21
N ASP A 404 -13.57 -4.35 1.29
CA ASP A 404 -14.46 -4.46 0.14
C ASP A 404 -14.77 -3.09 -0.50
N ALA A 405 -14.70 -2.01 0.28
CA ALA A 405 -14.90 -0.66 -0.24
C ALA A 405 -13.66 -0.09 -0.93
N ASN A 406 -12.44 -0.45 -0.48
CA ASN A 406 -11.25 0.30 -0.85
C ASN A 406 -10.00 -0.52 -1.24
N TYR A 407 -9.97 -1.84 -0.96
CA TYR A 407 -8.80 -2.65 -1.23
C TYR A 407 -9.06 -3.85 -2.16
N ASN A 408 -10.15 -4.58 -1.96
CA ASN A 408 -10.47 -5.79 -2.71
C ASN A 408 -10.96 -5.55 -4.16
N PRO A 409 -11.57 -4.38 -4.52
CA PRO A 409 -12.06 -4.20 -5.88
C PRO A 409 -10.95 -4.28 -6.93
N THR A 410 -11.24 -4.99 -8.02
CA THR A 410 -10.33 -5.14 -9.17
C THR A 410 -10.54 -4.07 -10.25
N VAL A 411 -11.55 -3.22 -10.08
CA VAL A 411 -11.90 -2.13 -11.00
C VAL A 411 -12.27 -0.88 -10.20
N GLY A 412 -11.79 0.28 -10.65
CA GLY A 412 -11.89 1.53 -9.88
C GLY A 412 -13.30 1.99 -9.57
N TYR A 413 -14.30 1.70 -10.42
CA TYR A 413 -15.69 2.08 -10.15
C TYR A 413 -16.33 1.29 -9.00
N MET A 414 -15.75 0.17 -8.61
CA MET A 414 -16.17 -0.61 -7.45
C MET A 414 -15.55 -0.09 -6.15
N MET A 415 -14.52 0.75 -6.23
CA MET A 415 -13.96 1.41 -5.07
C MET A 415 -14.90 2.52 -4.58
N ASN A 416 -15.36 2.40 -3.35
CA ASN A 416 -16.45 3.23 -2.82
C ASN A 416 -15.94 4.40 -1.96
N TYR A 417 -15.05 5.22 -2.51
CA TYR A 417 -14.48 6.39 -1.83
C TYR A 417 -14.11 7.51 -2.81
N ASP A 418 -14.00 8.73 -2.30
CA ASP A 418 -13.28 9.85 -2.93
C ASP A 418 -11.87 9.97 -2.35
N LEU A 419 -11.75 9.78 -1.02
CA LEU A 419 -10.49 9.65 -0.30
C LEU A 419 -10.38 8.20 0.19
N GLY A 420 -9.46 7.42 -0.37
CA GLY A 420 -9.26 6.03 0.03
C GLY A 420 -8.53 5.92 1.36
N GLY A 421 -8.71 4.79 2.03
CA GLY A 421 -7.86 4.37 3.12
C GLY A 421 -6.43 4.17 2.65
N THR A 422 -5.52 3.99 3.59
CA THR A 422 -4.10 3.77 3.32
C THR A 422 -3.90 2.49 2.53
N THR A 423 -3.40 2.62 1.31
CA THR A 423 -2.69 1.55 0.62
C THR A 423 -1.20 1.76 0.77
N GLY A 424 -0.40 0.77 0.46
CA GLY A 424 1.04 0.88 0.56
C GLY A 424 1.73 -0.14 -0.34
N TRP A 425 3.00 0.11 -0.61
CA TRP A 425 3.83 -0.77 -1.40
C TRP A 425 5.20 -0.96 -0.75
N GLY A 426 5.65 -2.19 -0.67
CA GLY A 426 7.04 -2.55 -0.39
C GLY A 426 7.65 -3.15 -1.65
N PRO A 427 8.97 -3.06 -1.83
CA PRO A 427 9.60 -3.59 -3.04
C PRO A 427 9.56 -5.12 -3.05
N ASP A 428 9.06 -5.69 -4.14
CA ASP A 428 9.11 -7.12 -4.38
C ASP A 428 10.52 -7.56 -4.81
N TYR A 429 11.27 -6.63 -5.40
CA TYR A 429 12.64 -6.84 -5.87
C TYR A 429 13.42 -5.52 -5.88
N GLY A 430 14.74 -5.59 -5.98
CA GLY A 430 15.66 -4.46 -5.84
C GLY A 430 15.77 -3.57 -7.08
N ASP A 431 14.65 -3.15 -7.67
CA ASP A 431 14.57 -2.21 -8.80
C ASP A 431 13.37 -1.29 -8.63
N ALA A 432 13.47 -0.03 -9.06
CA ALA A 432 12.38 0.95 -8.98
C ALA A 432 11.13 0.52 -9.78
N GLN A 433 11.28 -0.35 -10.76
CA GLN A 433 10.18 -0.92 -11.53
C GLN A 433 9.13 -1.55 -10.61
N THR A 434 9.53 -2.16 -9.48
CA THR A 434 8.60 -2.76 -8.51
C THR A 434 7.53 -1.78 -8.00
N TYR A 435 7.87 -0.49 -7.90
CA TYR A 435 6.90 0.57 -7.56
C TYR A 435 6.16 1.06 -8.80
N LEU A 436 6.88 1.25 -9.90
CA LEU A 436 6.34 1.86 -11.11
C LEU A 436 5.32 0.95 -11.81
N ASP A 437 5.44 -0.37 -11.69
CA ASP A 437 4.48 -1.33 -12.22
C ASP A 437 3.06 -1.14 -11.65
N THR A 438 2.95 -0.58 -10.44
CA THR A 438 1.65 -0.27 -9.83
C THR A 438 0.96 0.95 -10.44
N VAL A 439 1.72 1.85 -11.07
CA VAL A 439 1.22 3.13 -11.63
C VAL A 439 1.18 3.16 -13.16
N ILE A 440 1.55 2.07 -13.82
CA ILE A 440 1.32 1.90 -15.26
C ILE A 440 -0.16 1.62 -15.55
N PRO A 441 -0.62 1.74 -16.81
CA PRO A 441 -1.99 1.37 -17.19
C PRO A 441 -2.37 -0.03 -16.70
N ASN A 442 -3.52 -0.16 -16.04
CA ASN A 442 -4.00 -1.36 -15.36
C ASN A 442 -3.20 -1.79 -14.11
N GLY A 443 -2.19 -1.03 -13.70
CA GLY A 443 -1.55 -1.22 -12.40
C GLY A 443 -2.50 -0.92 -11.24
N TYR A 444 -2.24 -1.53 -10.09
CA TYR A 444 -3.14 -1.46 -8.92
C TYR A 444 -3.46 -0.01 -8.50
N GLU A 445 -2.46 0.86 -8.43
CA GLU A 445 -2.67 2.25 -8.02
C GLU A 445 -3.45 3.05 -9.06
N CYS A 446 -3.26 2.79 -10.36
CA CYS A 446 -4.10 3.39 -11.40
C CYS A 446 -5.57 3.03 -11.23
N ILE A 447 -5.86 1.77 -10.85
CA ILE A 447 -7.22 1.33 -10.54
C ILE A 447 -7.75 2.05 -9.29
N ALA A 448 -6.96 2.11 -8.22
CA ALA A 448 -7.31 2.75 -6.96
C ALA A 448 -7.59 4.26 -7.14
N TRP A 449 -6.81 4.94 -7.98
CA TRP A 449 -7.01 6.36 -8.29
C TRP A 449 -8.15 6.63 -9.28
N GLY A 450 -8.79 5.60 -9.78
CA GLY A 450 -9.84 5.72 -10.79
C GLY A 450 -9.31 6.16 -12.16
N ILE A 451 -8.03 6.02 -12.41
CA ILE A 451 -7.39 6.24 -13.72
C ILE A 451 -7.44 4.91 -14.46
N TYR A 452 -8.42 4.76 -15.33
CA TYR A 452 -8.53 3.54 -16.11
C TYR A 452 -7.49 3.53 -17.22
N GLY A 453 -6.71 2.46 -17.29
CA GLY A 453 -5.96 2.14 -18.47
C GLY A 453 -6.94 1.94 -19.64
N SER A 454 -6.85 2.80 -20.60
CA SER A 454 -7.61 2.68 -21.85
C SER A 454 -7.04 1.55 -22.70
#